data_4c58f340c63f3aef2099840ca890f417
#
_entry.id   4c58f340c63f3aef2099840ca890f417
#
_cell.length_a   1.000
_cell.length_b   1.000
_cell.length_c   1.000
_cell.angle_alpha   90.00
_cell.angle_beta   90.00
_cell.angle_gamma   90.00
#
_symmetry.space_group_name_H-M   'P 1'
#
loop_
_entity.id
_entity.type
_entity.pdbx_description
1 polymer ?
#
loop_
_entity_poly.entity_id
_entity_poly.type
_entity_poly.pdbx_seq_one_letter_code
_entity_poly.pdbx_strand_id
1 'polypeptide(L)'
;FRTDGQELEIRQHDPYNRGLLWPQRFAVTLCGERDSVIRVNMTDTLFRMQLPFVPSRVLPNTDGRGYGVFVPDEPALHWLAAHWWEIEDDTARQSLLMVLYENYLAKHISADDWVNSLITGLPAEKNALVASTASGYLANVMREIAPANRAEVEARIYTMTQNHPLPSCRIQLMRLFMQNAISEPMVKKLYILWQQQSDKHLNRQDYTTLAYELAIRMPLESEQI
;
A
#
# COMPACT_ATOMS: atom_id res chain seq x y z
N PHE A 1 -13.10 -14.78 -3.99
CA PHE A 1 -13.75 -14.45 -5.28
C PHE A 1 -13.28 -15.44 -6.33
N ARG A 2 -14.21 -15.97 -7.10
CA ARG A 2 -13.92 -16.90 -8.19
C ARG A 2 -14.85 -16.60 -9.35
N THR A 3 -14.34 -16.64 -10.58
CA THR A 3 -15.15 -16.58 -11.79
C THR A 3 -14.99 -17.88 -12.58
N ASP A 4 -16.09 -18.35 -13.15
CA ASP A 4 -16.11 -19.45 -14.12
C ASP A 4 -16.97 -18.99 -15.32
N GLY A 5 -16.30 -18.53 -16.37
CA GLY A 5 -16.97 -17.85 -17.47
C GLY A 5 -17.77 -16.62 -17.02
N GLN A 6 -19.08 -16.67 -17.19
CA GLN A 6 -20.00 -15.60 -16.76
C GLN A 6 -20.62 -15.83 -15.37
N GLU A 7 -20.13 -16.77 -14.57
CA GLU A 7 -20.60 -16.96 -13.20
C GLU A 7 -19.59 -16.39 -12.20
N LEU A 8 -20.06 -15.52 -11.30
CA LEU A 8 -19.29 -15.03 -10.15
C LEU A 8 -19.74 -15.79 -8.89
N GLU A 9 -18.78 -16.39 -8.20
CA GLU A 9 -18.96 -16.98 -6.88
C GLU A 9 -18.14 -16.20 -5.85
N ILE A 10 -18.80 -15.79 -4.74
CA ILE A 10 -18.16 -15.15 -3.59
C ILE A 10 -18.48 -15.98 -2.36
N ARG A 11 -17.47 -16.40 -1.63
CA ARG A 11 -17.61 -17.12 -0.35
C ARG A 11 -17.19 -16.24 0.80
N GLN A 12 -17.99 -16.24 1.86
CA GLN A 12 -17.66 -15.68 3.16
C GLN A 12 -17.22 -16.81 4.10
N HIS A 13 -16.14 -16.58 4.84
CA HIS A 13 -15.60 -17.52 5.80
C HIS A 13 -15.30 -16.83 7.13
N ASP A 14 -15.71 -17.42 8.24
CA ASP A 14 -15.29 -17.02 9.59
C ASP A 14 -13.90 -17.61 9.87
N PRO A 15 -12.84 -16.78 10.01
CA PRO A 15 -11.47 -17.27 10.18
C PRO A 15 -11.28 -18.11 11.47
N TYR A 16 -12.20 -17.99 12.43
CA TYR A 16 -12.15 -18.73 13.68
C TYR A 16 -13.11 -19.94 13.71
N ASN A 17 -13.78 -20.27 12.57
CA ASN A 17 -14.71 -21.39 12.44
C ASN A 17 -15.83 -21.41 13.51
N ARG A 18 -16.30 -20.26 13.96
CA ARG A 18 -17.39 -20.10 14.93
C ARG A 18 -18.78 -20.17 14.28
N GLY A 19 -18.82 -20.26 12.94
CA GLY A 19 -20.07 -20.26 12.17
C GLY A 19 -20.75 -18.88 12.11
N LEU A 20 -20.01 -17.81 12.34
CA LEU A 20 -20.55 -16.45 12.26
C LEU A 20 -20.70 -16.02 10.81
N LEU A 21 -21.76 -15.28 10.56
CA LEU A 21 -22.09 -14.68 9.28
C LEU A 21 -22.14 -13.16 9.44
N TRP A 22 -21.52 -12.44 8.50
CA TRP A 22 -21.56 -10.97 8.42
C TRP A 22 -22.34 -10.53 7.18
N PRO A 23 -23.64 -10.27 7.31
CA PRO A 23 -24.40 -9.69 6.21
C PRO A 23 -23.84 -8.32 5.84
N GLN A 24 -23.48 -8.14 4.56
CA GLN A 24 -22.88 -6.91 4.09
C GLN A 24 -23.19 -6.58 2.65
N ARG A 25 -23.05 -5.32 2.28
CA ARG A 25 -23.26 -4.82 0.92
C ARG A 25 -22.02 -4.06 0.47
N PHE A 26 -21.51 -4.40 -0.70
CA PHE A 26 -20.35 -3.76 -1.28
C PHE A 26 -20.41 -3.78 -2.80
N ALA A 27 -19.62 -2.93 -3.44
CA ALA A 27 -19.48 -2.92 -4.88
C ALA A 27 -18.32 -3.80 -5.35
N VAL A 28 -18.49 -4.39 -6.53
CA VAL A 28 -17.48 -5.16 -7.23
C VAL A 28 -17.37 -4.60 -8.64
N THR A 29 -16.17 -4.32 -9.09
CA THR A 29 -15.91 -3.89 -10.48
C THR A 29 -15.52 -5.07 -11.32
N LEU A 30 -16.26 -5.27 -12.41
CA LEU A 30 -15.99 -6.23 -13.47
C LEU A 30 -15.19 -5.52 -14.56
N CYS A 31 -13.92 -5.88 -14.74
CA CYS A 31 -13.08 -5.27 -15.77
C CYS A 31 -13.30 -5.93 -17.12
N GLY A 32 -13.42 -5.12 -18.18
CA GLY A 32 -13.65 -5.58 -19.55
C GLY A 32 -13.29 -4.50 -20.56
N GLU A 33 -13.87 -4.55 -21.78
CA GLU A 33 -13.76 -3.44 -22.74
C GLU A 33 -14.34 -2.14 -22.17
N ARG A 34 -15.38 -2.28 -21.37
CA ARG A 34 -15.91 -1.23 -20.48
C ARG A 34 -16.13 -1.84 -19.12
N ASP A 35 -15.60 -1.20 -18.12
CA ASP A 35 -15.79 -1.63 -16.75
C ASP A 35 -17.25 -1.48 -16.33
N SER A 36 -17.73 -2.44 -15.54
CA SER A 36 -19.09 -2.44 -14.99
C SER A 36 -19.04 -2.66 -13.49
N VAL A 37 -19.82 -1.89 -12.75
CA VAL A 37 -19.92 -2.01 -11.29
C VAL A 37 -21.20 -2.73 -10.93
N ILE A 38 -21.09 -3.84 -10.21
CA ILE A 38 -22.21 -4.57 -9.64
C ILE A 38 -22.27 -4.39 -8.12
N ARG A 39 -23.47 -4.48 -7.54
CA ARG A 39 -23.67 -4.46 -6.09
C ARG A 39 -23.93 -5.85 -5.58
N VAL A 40 -23.08 -6.30 -4.67
CA VAL A 40 -23.22 -7.58 -3.97
C VAL A 40 -23.99 -7.34 -2.68
N ASN A 41 -25.02 -8.15 -2.43
CA ASN A 41 -25.71 -8.23 -1.15
C ASN A 41 -25.42 -9.61 -0.57
N MET A 42 -24.39 -9.68 0.25
CA MET A 42 -23.92 -10.91 0.88
C MET A 42 -24.74 -11.15 2.14
N THR A 43 -25.71 -12.06 2.09
CA THR A 43 -26.59 -12.40 3.21
C THR A 43 -26.40 -13.83 3.70
N ASP A 44 -25.54 -14.60 3.03
CA ASP A 44 -25.23 -15.99 3.33
C ASP A 44 -23.72 -16.23 3.17
N THR A 45 -23.24 -17.43 3.46
CA THR A 45 -21.87 -17.88 3.27
C THR A 45 -21.45 -17.93 1.80
N LEU A 46 -22.42 -18.05 0.91
CA LEU A 46 -22.23 -18.17 -0.54
C LEU A 46 -23.13 -17.21 -1.29
N PHE A 47 -22.52 -16.42 -2.16
CA PHE A 47 -23.21 -15.59 -3.16
C PHE A 47 -22.83 -16.07 -4.56
N ARG A 48 -23.83 -16.20 -5.44
CA ARG A 48 -23.64 -16.50 -6.87
C ARG A 48 -24.44 -15.54 -7.73
N MET A 49 -23.83 -15.15 -8.85
CA MET A 49 -24.46 -14.23 -9.79
C MET A 49 -24.02 -14.55 -11.22
N GLN A 50 -24.97 -14.56 -12.14
CA GLN A 50 -24.68 -14.55 -13.58
C GLN A 50 -24.25 -13.15 -14.00
N LEU A 51 -23.08 -13.05 -14.61
CA LEU A 51 -22.48 -11.80 -15.05
C LEU A 51 -22.95 -11.40 -16.45
N PRO A 52 -23.01 -10.10 -16.79
CA PRO A 52 -23.43 -9.62 -18.10
C PRO A 52 -22.41 -9.95 -19.22
N PHE A 53 -21.17 -10.21 -18.86
CA PHE A 53 -20.09 -10.61 -19.76
C PHE A 53 -19.01 -11.39 -18.98
N VAL A 54 -18.08 -11.99 -19.68
CA VAL A 54 -16.89 -12.63 -19.07
C VAL A 54 -15.87 -11.54 -18.73
N PRO A 55 -15.66 -11.21 -17.45
CA PRO A 55 -14.70 -10.18 -17.08
C PRO A 55 -13.25 -10.68 -17.25
N SER A 56 -12.34 -9.78 -17.63
CA SER A 56 -10.92 -10.06 -17.61
C SER A 56 -10.37 -10.19 -16.18
N ARG A 57 -11.01 -9.52 -15.22
CA ARG A 57 -10.74 -9.59 -13.77
C ARG A 57 -11.90 -9.02 -12.96
N VAL A 58 -11.95 -9.40 -11.69
CA VAL A 58 -12.96 -8.94 -10.72
C VAL A 58 -12.25 -8.24 -9.56
N LEU A 59 -12.57 -6.96 -9.36
CA LEU A 59 -12.01 -6.14 -8.28
C LEU A 59 -13.03 -6.00 -7.16
N PRO A 60 -12.77 -6.54 -5.96
CA PRO A 60 -13.74 -6.53 -4.86
C PRO A 60 -13.77 -5.21 -4.11
N ASN A 61 -14.90 -4.93 -3.44
CA ASN A 61 -15.06 -3.84 -2.48
C ASN A 61 -14.65 -2.45 -3.01
N THR A 62 -14.93 -2.16 -4.27
CA THR A 62 -14.49 -0.91 -4.92
C THR A 62 -15.15 0.35 -4.37
N ASP A 63 -16.25 0.23 -3.60
CA ASP A 63 -16.87 1.35 -2.87
C ASP A 63 -16.39 1.47 -1.40
N GLY A 64 -15.51 0.59 -0.94
CA GLY A 64 -14.94 0.61 0.41
C GLY A 64 -15.95 0.33 1.55
N ARG A 65 -17.13 -0.22 1.24
CA ARG A 65 -18.21 -0.43 2.23
C ARG A 65 -18.20 -1.80 2.87
N GLY A 66 -17.56 -2.77 2.24
CA GLY A 66 -17.43 -4.12 2.79
C GLY A 66 -16.41 -4.16 3.91
N TYR A 67 -16.62 -5.06 4.85
CA TYR A 67 -15.76 -5.32 6.00
C TYR A 67 -15.19 -6.74 5.94
N GLY A 68 -13.89 -6.87 6.06
CA GLY A 68 -13.17 -8.13 6.06
C GLY A 68 -12.02 -8.17 5.06
N VAL A 69 -11.28 -9.26 5.03
CA VAL A 69 -10.24 -9.50 4.05
C VAL A 69 -10.88 -9.99 2.75
N PHE A 70 -10.80 -9.17 1.72
CA PHE A 70 -11.27 -9.50 0.38
C PHE A 70 -10.13 -10.14 -0.39
N VAL A 71 -10.28 -11.42 -0.77
CA VAL A 71 -9.26 -12.17 -1.50
C VAL A 71 -9.71 -12.34 -2.96
N PRO A 72 -9.19 -11.52 -3.91
CA PRO A 72 -9.39 -11.74 -5.34
C PRO A 72 -8.81 -13.09 -5.77
N ASP A 73 -9.11 -13.53 -6.98
CA ASP A 73 -8.32 -14.61 -7.56
C ASP A 73 -6.85 -14.18 -7.78
N GLU A 74 -5.97 -15.14 -7.89
CA GLU A 74 -4.52 -14.89 -7.98
C GLU A 74 -4.14 -13.96 -9.16
N PRO A 75 -4.68 -14.15 -10.39
CA PRO A 75 -4.39 -13.25 -11.50
C PRO A 75 -4.86 -11.79 -11.24
N ALA A 76 -6.04 -11.61 -10.64
CA ALA A 76 -6.55 -10.28 -10.31
C ALA A 76 -5.73 -9.61 -9.20
N LEU A 77 -5.29 -10.38 -8.19
CA LEU A 77 -4.45 -9.88 -7.11
C LEU A 77 -3.08 -9.41 -7.62
N HIS A 78 -2.41 -10.20 -8.45
CA HIS A 78 -1.13 -9.84 -9.06
C HIS A 78 -1.26 -8.61 -9.96
N TRP A 79 -2.31 -8.56 -10.79
CA TRP A 79 -2.56 -7.38 -11.62
C TRP A 79 -2.78 -6.14 -10.75
N LEU A 80 -3.60 -6.26 -9.72
CA LEU A 80 -3.89 -5.14 -8.81
C LEU A 80 -2.61 -4.62 -8.14
N ALA A 81 -1.74 -5.51 -7.67
CA ALA A 81 -0.46 -5.13 -7.07
C ALA A 81 0.45 -4.37 -8.06
N ALA A 82 0.35 -4.66 -9.36
CA ALA A 82 1.15 -4.02 -10.40
C ALA A 82 0.52 -2.75 -11.01
N HIS A 83 -0.76 -2.43 -10.73
CA HIS A 83 -1.51 -1.39 -11.45
C HIS A 83 -2.48 -0.59 -10.56
N TRP A 84 -2.47 -0.73 -9.23
CA TRP A 84 -3.46 -0.06 -8.36
C TRP A 84 -3.54 1.46 -8.59
N TRP A 85 -2.44 2.11 -8.93
CA TRP A 85 -2.35 3.56 -9.18
C TRP A 85 -2.97 4.00 -10.52
N GLU A 86 -3.29 3.07 -11.41
CA GLU A 86 -3.95 3.34 -12.69
C GLU A 86 -5.48 3.40 -12.57
N ILE A 87 -6.03 3.01 -11.42
CA ILE A 87 -7.47 3.03 -11.17
C ILE A 87 -7.93 4.47 -11.04
N GLU A 88 -8.82 4.92 -11.94
CA GLU A 88 -9.22 6.32 -12.05
C GLU A 88 -10.01 6.83 -10.84
N ASP A 89 -10.97 6.03 -10.33
CA ASP A 89 -11.78 6.42 -9.18
C ASP A 89 -10.98 6.37 -7.89
N ASP A 90 -10.84 7.51 -7.22
CA ASP A 90 -10.05 7.67 -5.99
C ASP A 90 -10.57 6.77 -4.85
N THR A 91 -11.88 6.57 -4.75
CA THR A 91 -12.49 5.74 -3.71
C THR A 91 -12.17 4.27 -3.96
N ALA A 92 -12.32 3.82 -5.20
CA ALA A 92 -11.96 2.45 -5.59
C ALA A 92 -10.46 2.21 -5.41
N ARG A 93 -9.61 3.16 -5.82
CA ARG A 93 -8.16 3.07 -5.66
C ARG A 93 -7.75 2.98 -4.20
N GLN A 94 -8.33 3.81 -3.33
CA GLN A 94 -8.11 3.76 -1.88
C GLN A 94 -8.56 2.41 -1.29
N SER A 95 -9.75 1.94 -1.64
CA SER A 95 -10.27 0.66 -1.15
C SER A 95 -9.43 -0.52 -1.62
N LEU A 96 -9.04 -0.54 -2.89
CA LEU A 96 -8.24 -1.62 -3.45
C LEU A 96 -6.80 -1.64 -2.92
N LEU A 97 -6.26 -0.48 -2.58
CA LEU A 97 -4.99 -0.39 -1.85
C LEU A 97 -5.10 -1.03 -0.45
N MET A 98 -6.24 -0.88 0.24
CA MET A 98 -6.52 -1.58 1.49
C MET A 98 -6.66 -3.10 1.27
N VAL A 99 -7.34 -3.51 0.21
CA VAL A 99 -7.44 -4.94 -0.17
C VAL A 99 -6.05 -5.54 -0.38
N LEU A 100 -5.15 -4.84 -1.06
CA LEU A 100 -3.75 -5.28 -1.22
C LEU A 100 -3.03 -5.40 0.12
N TYR A 101 -3.16 -4.42 1.00
CA TYR A 101 -2.54 -4.45 2.32
C TYR A 101 -3.02 -5.63 3.17
N GLU A 102 -4.33 -5.89 3.19
CA GLU A 102 -4.90 -7.04 3.90
C GLU A 102 -4.39 -8.38 3.31
N ASN A 103 -4.23 -8.47 1.99
CA ASN A 103 -3.65 -9.65 1.35
C ASN A 103 -2.15 -9.81 1.62
N TYR A 104 -1.40 -8.71 1.77
CA TYR A 104 -0.02 -8.75 2.26
C TYR A 104 0.02 -9.28 3.71
N LEU A 105 -0.83 -8.77 4.61
CA LEU A 105 -0.90 -9.26 6.00
C LEU A 105 -1.30 -10.76 6.06
N ALA A 106 -2.18 -11.19 5.18
CA ALA A 106 -2.58 -12.59 5.03
C ALA A 106 -1.53 -13.48 4.34
N LYS A 107 -0.38 -12.91 3.91
CA LYS A 107 0.72 -13.59 3.23
C LYS A 107 0.37 -14.14 1.83
N HIS A 108 -0.65 -13.57 1.18
CA HIS A 108 -0.94 -13.79 -0.24
C HIS A 108 -0.02 -12.97 -1.15
N ILE A 109 0.59 -11.90 -0.64
CA ILE A 109 1.59 -11.06 -1.30
C ILE A 109 2.85 -11.07 -0.44
N SER A 110 4.03 -11.24 -1.03
CA SER A 110 5.30 -11.16 -0.32
C SER A 110 5.64 -9.72 0.10
N ALA A 111 6.51 -9.56 1.10
CA ALA A 111 6.96 -8.23 1.52
C ALA A 111 7.69 -7.48 0.37
N ASP A 112 8.51 -8.19 -0.40
CA ASP A 112 9.24 -7.60 -1.53
C ASP A 112 8.29 -7.16 -2.65
N ASP A 113 7.28 -7.98 -3.01
CA ASP A 113 6.27 -7.62 -4.02
C ASP A 113 5.43 -6.43 -3.54
N TRP A 114 5.05 -6.42 -2.24
CA TRP A 114 4.29 -5.31 -1.66
C TRP A 114 5.08 -4.00 -1.67
N VAL A 115 6.36 -4.04 -1.29
CA VAL A 115 7.25 -2.87 -1.38
C VAL A 115 7.36 -2.39 -2.81
N ASN A 116 7.61 -3.31 -3.76
CA ASN A 116 7.73 -2.96 -5.17
C ASN A 116 6.45 -2.31 -5.71
N SER A 117 5.27 -2.83 -5.35
CA SER A 117 3.98 -2.24 -5.66
C SER A 117 3.87 -0.79 -5.17
N LEU A 118 4.20 -0.54 -3.90
CA LEU A 118 4.11 0.79 -3.28
C LEU A 118 5.11 1.78 -3.89
N ILE A 119 6.39 1.41 -4.03
CA ILE A 119 7.41 2.32 -4.56
C ILE A 119 7.29 2.57 -6.07
N THR A 120 6.53 1.73 -6.78
CA THR A 120 6.21 1.94 -8.19
C THR A 120 4.97 2.83 -8.36
N GLY A 121 3.93 2.60 -7.56
CA GLY A 121 2.67 3.34 -7.67
C GLY A 121 2.70 4.74 -7.04
N LEU A 122 3.37 4.90 -5.90
CA LEU A 122 3.43 6.18 -5.18
C LEU A 122 3.82 7.38 -6.04
N PRO A 123 4.87 7.32 -6.89
CA PRO A 123 5.25 8.47 -7.73
C PRO A 123 4.15 8.96 -8.69
N ALA A 124 3.23 8.08 -9.07
CA ALA A 124 2.12 8.39 -9.96
C ALA A 124 0.86 8.88 -9.22
N GLU A 125 0.79 8.67 -7.90
CA GLU A 125 -0.41 9.00 -7.11
C GLU A 125 -0.60 10.51 -6.96
N LYS A 126 -1.81 10.98 -7.28
CA LYS A 126 -2.18 12.41 -7.27
C LYS A 126 -3.15 12.78 -6.15
N ASN A 127 -3.81 11.79 -5.55
CA ASN A 127 -4.70 12.03 -4.41
C ASN A 127 -3.89 11.99 -3.11
N ALA A 128 -3.93 13.07 -2.33
CA ALA A 128 -3.13 13.20 -1.11
C ALA A 128 -3.50 12.18 -0.02
N LEU A 129 -4.76 11.75 0.07
CA LEU A 129 -5.21 10.75 1.04
C LEU A 129 -4.69 9.35 0.66
N VAL A 130 -4.82 8.98 -0.62
CA VAL A 130 -4.30 7.70 -1.13
C VAL A 130 -2.78 7.63 -0.98
N ALA A 131 -2.07 8.71 -1.36
CA ALA A 131 -0.63 8.83 -1.18
C ALA A 131 -0.19 8.72 0.28
N SER A 132 -0.97 9.33 1.19
CA SER A 132 -0.73 9.23 2.64
C SER A 132 -0.90 7.79 3.14
N THR A 133 -1.95 7.11 2.72
CA THR A 133 -2.20 5.71 3.07
C THR A 133 -1.09 4.79 2.54
N ALA A 134 -0.73 4.93 1.27
CA ALA A 134 0.34 4.15 0.65
C ALA A 134 1.70 4.38 1.35
N SER A 135 2.01 5.63 1.71
CA SER A 135 3.23 5.96 2.47
C SER A 135 3.22 5.32 3.87
N GLY A 136 2.06 5.28 4.55
CA GLY A 136 1.91 4.59 5.83
C GLY A 136 2.13 3.08 5.71
N TYR A 137 1.60 2.46 4.66
CA TYR A 137 1.82 1.04 4.40
C TYR A 137 3.28 0.74 4.04
N LEU A 138 3.94 1.64 3.30
CA LEU A 138 5.36 1.53 3.01
C LEU A 138 6.20 1.56 4.30
N ALA A 139 5.87 2.46 5.25
CA ALA A 139 6.56 2.51 6.54
C ALA A 139 6.44 1.19 7.32
N ASN A 140 5.26 0.56 7.30
CA ASN A 140 5.02 -0.70 8.00
C ASN A 140 5.85 -1.85 7.43
N VAL A 141 5.95 -1.97 6.11
CA VAL A 141 6.67 -3.08 5.46
C VAL A 141 8.19 -2.90 5.44
N MET A 142 8.71 -1.68 5.67
CA MET A 142 10.16 -1.40 5.62
C MET A 142 11.00 -2.35 6.46
N ARG A 143 10.49 -2.85 7.59
CA ARG A 143 11.22 -3.75 8.48
C ARG A 143 11.35 -5.17 7.96
N GLU A 144 10.50 -5.57 7.02
CA GLU A 144 10.43 -6.91 6.44
C GLU A 144 11.24 -7.04 5.13
N ILE A 145 11.79 -5.93 4.62
CA ILE A 145 12.56 -5.92 3.37
C ILE A 145 13.86 -6.72 3.55
N ALA A 146 14.14 -7.59 2.60
CA ALA A 146 15.38 -8.36 2.57
C ALA A 146 16.60 -7.43 2.57
N PRO A 147 17.65 -7.71 3.37
CA PRO A 147 18.85 -6.85 3.45
C PRO A 147 19.49 -6.52 2.11
N ALA A 148 19.45 -7.48 1.17
CA ALA A 148 20.00 -7.30 -0.19
C ALA A 148 19.27 -6.20 -0.98
N ASN A 149 17.96 -6.02 -0.78
CA ASN A 149 17.12 -5.07 -1.51
C ASN A 149 17.03 -3.72 -0.80
N ARG A 150 17.46 -3.65 0.45
CA ARG A 150 17.27 -2.52 1.35
C ARG A 150 17.82 -1.21 0.80
N ALA A 151 19.06 -1.20 0.37
CA ALA A 151 19.73 0.00 -0.11
C ALA A 151 19.06 0.59 -1.36
N GLU A 152 18.60 -0.28 -2.28
CA GLU A 152 17.87 0.15 -3.48
C GLU A 152 16.53 0.77 -3.12
N VAL A 153 15.74 0.11 -2.27
CA VAL A 153 14.44 0.62 -1.81
C VAL A 153 14.60 1.98 -1.13
N GLU A 154 15.57 2.12 -0.23
CA GLU A 154 15.86 3.38 0.45
C GLU A 154 16.27 4.50 -0.53
N ALA A 155 17.06 4.18 -1.56
CA ALA A 155 17.44 5.14 -2.59
C ALA A 155 16.22 5.61 -3.41
N ARG A 156 15.30 4.70 -3.75
CA ARG A 156 14.05 5.05 -4.44
C ARG A 156 13.15 5.93 -3.57
N ILE A 157 13.00 5.61 -2.27
CA ILE A 157 12.26 6.45 -1.33
C ILE A 157 12.89 7.83 -1.25
N TYR A 158 14.21 7.92 -1.10
CA TYR A 158 14.90 9.21 -1.08
C TYR A 158 14.63 10.03 -2.36
N THR A 159 14.64 9.41 -3.52
CA THR A 159 14.31 10.07 -4.78
C THR A 159 12.86 10.61 -4.78
N MET A 160 11.92 9.87 -4.24
CA MET A 160 10.53 10.32 -4.09
C MET A 160 10.40 11.52 -3.14
N THR A 161 11.21 11.60 -2.08
CA THR A 161 11.20 12.78 -1.18
C THR A 161 11.54 14.08 -1.90
N GLN A 162 12.30 14.00 -2.99
CA GLN A 162 12.72 15.16 -3.78
C GLN A 162 11.73 15.50 -4.91
N ASN A 163 11.15 14.48 -5.53
CA ASN A 163 10.51 14.62 -6.84
C ASN A 163 9.00 14.34 -6.84
N HIS A 164 8.41 13.87 -5.73
CA HIS A 164 6.96 13.57 -5.70
C HIS A 164 6.14 14.83 -6.00
N PRO A 165 5.10 14.76 -6.87
CA PRO A 165 4.33 15.93 -7.26
C PRO A 165 3.61 16.61 -6.09
N LEU A 166 3.17 15.85 -5.09
CA LEU A 166 2.49 16.37 -3.91
C LEU A 166 3.49 16.79 -2.81
N PRO A 167 3.57 18.09 -2.43
CA PRO A 167 4.48 18.54 -1.38
C PRO A 167 4.26 17.86 -0.02
N SER A 168 3.00 17.61 0.36
CA SER A 168 2.65 16.89 1.59
C SER A 168 3.21 15.47 1.61
N CYS A 169 3.17 14.78 0.46
CA CYS A 169 3.72 13.45 0.32
C CYS A 169 5.25 13.45 0.43
N ARG A 170 5.94 14.46 -0.14
CA ARG A 170 7.41 14.61 0.03
C ARG A 170 7.82 14.69 1.49
N ILE A 171 7.11 15.49 2.28
CA ILE A 171 7.38 15.66 3.72
C ILE A 171 7.15 14.33 4.46
N GLN A 172 6.05 13.65 4.16
CA GLN A 172 5.71 12.38 4.77
C GLN A 172 6.72 11.28 4.42
N LEU A 173 7.13 11.19 3.16
CA LEU A 173 8.16 10.26 2.71
C LEU A 173 9.53 10.59 3.32
N MET A 174 9.86 11.88 3.51
CA MET A 174 11.09 12.27 4.19
C MET A 174 11.07 11.80 5.65
N ARG A 175 9.99 11.99 6.38
CA ARG A 175 9.84 11.49 7.75
C ARG A 175 9.95 9.96 7.82
N LEU A 176 9.29 9.25 6.90
CA LEU A 176 9.42 7.80 6.75
C LEU A 176 10.89 7.41 6.50
N PHE A 177 11.56 8.09 5.58
CA PHE A 177 12.95 7.84 5.23
C PHE A 177 13.88 8.06 6.44
N MET A 178 13.72 9.18 7.16
CA MET A 178 14.49 9.48 8.37
C MET A 178 14.35 8.38 9.44
N GLN A 179 13.15 7.82 9.61
CA GLN A 179 12.85 6.81 10.64
C GLN A 179 13.30 5.40 10.23
N ASN A 180 13.41 5.10 8.94
CA ASN A 180 13.57 3.73 8.46
C ASN A 180 14.85 3.44 7.66
N ALA A 181 15.56 4.46 7.14
CA ALA A 181 16.77 4.23 6.36
C ALA A 181 17.92 3.78 7.26
N ILE A 182 18.52 2.63 6.93
CA ILE A 182 19.63 2.02 7.69
C ILE A 182 20.84 1.70 6.83
N SER A 183 20.74 1.76 5.50
CA SER A 183 21.89 1.53 4.63
C SER A 183 22.93 2.64 4.79
N GLU A 184 24.18 2.29 4.80
CA GLU A 184 25.28 3.24 5.04
C GLU A 184 25.23 4.48 4.14
N PRO A 185 24.99 4.37 2.81
CA PRO A 185 24.92 5.55 1.94
C PRO A 185 23.77 6.49 2.32
N MET A 186 22.63 5.94 2.77
CA MET A 186 21.47 6.74 3.12
C MET A 186 21.57 7.34 4.52
N VAL A 187 22.16 6.64 5.47
CA VAL A 187 22.50 7.18 6.79
C VAL A 187 23.47 8.36 6.68
N LYS A 188 24.49 8.27 5.81
CA LYS A 188 25.40 9.40 5.51
C LYS A 188 24.64 10.62 4.94
N LYS A 189 23.67 10.43 4.05
CA LYS A 189 22.82 11.51 3.54
C LYS A 189 21.99 12.15 4.66
N LEU A 190 21.42 11.33 5.54
CA LEU A 190 20.65 11.82 6.70
C LEU A 190 21.55 12.61 7.67
N TYR A 191 22.78 12.18 7.90
CA TYR A 191 23.73 12.91 8.73
C TYR A 191 24.06 14.29 8.17
N ILE A 192 24.33 14.38 6.86
CA ILE A 192 24.53 15.67 6.17
C ILE A 192 23.30 16.56 6.28
N LEU A 193 22.10 16.01 6.06
CA LEU A 193 20.83 16.74 6.21
C LEU A 193 20.69 17.32 7.62
N TRP A 194 21.00 16.52 8.65
CA TRP A 194 20.94 16.94 10.03
C TRP A 194 21.95 18.05 10.35
N GLN A 195 23.19 17.92 9.91
CA GLN A 195 24.24 18.95 10.12
C GLN A 195 23.88 20.29 9.46
N GLN A 196 23.37 20.24 8.22
CA GLN A 196 23.09 21.44 7.44
C GLN A 196 21.73 22.07 7.79
N GLN A 197 20.79 21.29 8.31
CA GLN A 197 19.39 21.69 8.53
C GLN A 197 18.78 22.41 7.33
N SER A 198 19.12 21.95 6.12
CA SER A 198 18.89 22.67 4.87
C SER A 198 17.49 22.47 4.28
N ASP A 199 16.72 21.50 4.76
CA ASP A 199 15.35 21.27 4.28
C ASP A 199 14.36 22.19 5.02
N LYS A 200 13.87 23.21 4.31
CA LYS A 200 12.89 24.19 4.84
C LYS A 200 11.51 23.61 5.16
N HIS A 201 11.22 22.40 4.72
CA HIS A 201 9.94 21.72 4.98
C HIS A 201 9.97 20.90 6.27
N LEU A 202 11.16 20.64 6.84
CA LEU A 202 11.32 19.99 8.13
C LEU A 202 11.34 21.04 9.24
N ASN A 203 10.65 20.70 10.32
CA ASN A 203 10.62 21.57 11.50
C ASN A 203 11.66 21.11 12.56
N ARG A 204 11.78 21.88 13.64
CA ARG A 204 12.72 21.56 14.74
C ARG A 204 12.51 20.16 15.32
N GLN A 205 11.25 19.73 15.45
CA GLN A 205 10.93 18.39 15.98
C GLN A 205 11.42 17.29 15.04
N ASP A 206 11.31 17.50 13.71
CA ASP A 206 11.80 16.55 12.72
C ASP A 206 13.33 16.37 12.85
N TYR A 207 14.09 17.46 13.00
CA TYR A 207 15.55 17.40 13.21
C TYR A 207 15.93 16.80 14.58
N THR A 208 15.16 17.03 15.62
CA THR A 208 15.35 16.37 16.92
C THR A 208 15.13 14.85 16.80
N THR A 209 14.06 14.43 16.12
CA THR A 209 13.80 13.01 15.86
C THR A 209 14.93 12.40 15.04
N LEU A 210 15.40 13.10 14.00
CA LEU A 210 16.52 12.64 13.17
C LEU A 210 17.81 12.49 13.99
N ALA A 211 18.10 13.40 14.93
CA ALA A 211 19.24 13.27 15.82
C ALA A 211 19.22 11.95 16.63
N TYR A 212 18.07 11.62 17.25
CA TYR A 212 17.93 10.35 17.96
C TYR A 212 18.13 9.12 17.06
N GLU A 213 17.57 9.15 15.87
CA GLU A 213 17.72 8.07 14.88
C GLU A 213 19.17 7.89 14.40
N LEU A 214 19.88 9.00 14.21
CA LEU A 214 21.31 8.99 13.86
C LEU A 214 22.18 8.49 15.01
N ALA A 215 21.93 8.93 16.25
CA ALA A 215 22.69 8.47 17.42
C ALA A 215 22.58 6.95 17.62
N ILE A 216 21.44 6.34 17.27
CA ILE A 216 21.26 4.88 17.29
C ILE A 216 22.05 4.19 16.17
N ARG A 217 22.10 4.79 14.96
CA ARG A 217 22.69 4.19 13.76
C ARG A 217 24.19 4.47 13.62
N MET A 218 24.68 5.51 14.29
CA MET A 218 26.07 5.98 14.28
C MET A 218 26.60 6.11 15.69
N PRO A 219 26.74 5.01 16.45
CA PRO A 219 27.08 5.08 17.88
C PRO A 219 28.48 5.68 18.18
N LEU A 220 29.40 5.62 17.20
CA LEU A 220 30.74 6.21 17.35
C LEU A 220 30.72 7.74 17.24
N GLU A 221 29.74 8.30 16.53
CA GLU A 221 29.52 9.72 16.33
C GLU A 221 28.46 10.30 17.27
N SER A 222 27.87 9.48 18.13
CA SER A 222 26.72 9.87 18.98
C SER A 222 27.00 11.05 19.92
N GLU A 223 28.25 11.26 20.35
CA GLU A 223 28.65 12.43 21.16
C GLU A 223 28.62 13.75 20.37
N GLN A 224 28.62 13.69 19.04
CA GLN A 224 28.57 14.86 18.15
C GLN A 224 27.16 15.16 17.66
N ILE A 225 26.22 14.25 17.84
CA ILE A 225 24.81 14.32 17.47
C ILE A 225 23.98 14.77 18.68
#